data_c8c6e8719b938b9bff6a6a3f03f6ab0b
#
_entry.id   c8c6e8719b938b9bff6a6a3f03f6ab0b
#
_cell.length_a   1.000
_cell.length_b   1.000
_cell.length_c   1.000
_cell.angle_alpha   90.00
_cell.angle_beta   90.00
_cell.angle_gamma   90.00
#
_symmetry.space_group_name_H-M   'P 1'
#
loop_
_entity.id
_entity.type
_entity.pdbx_description
1 polymer ?
#
loop_
_entity_poly.entity_id
_entity_poly.type
_entity_poly.pdbx_seq_one_letter_code
_entity_poly.pdbx_strand_id
1 'polypeptide(L)'
;MKLMFASDIHGNAYFCNKLKEAYNKEQPEKLILLGDLLYNKSLLSFGRNNERQKTAGILNDLMDYIIAVRGNCDTDLDQALLYFPIMSDYKKLNVDGYEFFITHGHLYNKYHLPPSDKKVILIHGHTHVPVSYTHLRAHETKANL
;
A
#
# COMPACT_ATOMS: atom_id res chain seq x y z
N MET A 1 11.05 3.82 -15.14
CA MET A 1 9.90 4.28 -14.30
C MET A 1 10.29 4.18 -12.82
N LYS A 2 10.12 5.26 -12.07
CA LYS A 2 10.39 5.28 -10.62
C LYS A 2 9.08 5.09 -9.86
N LEU A 3 9.01 4.05 -9.04
CA LEU A 3 7.85 3.71 -8.21
C LEU A 3 8.22 3.80 -6.73
N MET A 4 7.31 4.31 -5.92
CA MET A 4 7.41 4.30 -4.46
C MET A 4 6.33 3.40 -3.89
N PHE A 5 6.68 2.58 -2.90
CA PHE A 5 5.77 1.65 -2.24
C PHE A 5 5.64 1.99 -0.76
N ALA A 6 4.42 1.93 -0.25
CA ALA A 6 4.13 2.06 1.17
C ALA A 6 2.99 1.13 1.57
N SER A 7 2.96 0.70 2.82
CA SER A 7 1.97 -0.23 3.36
C SER A 7 1.75 -0.02 4.84
N ASP A 8 0.59 -0.47 5.32
CA ASP A 8 0.33 -0.59 6.75
C ASP A 8 0.51 0.74 7.51
N ILE A 9 -0.06 1.82 6.96
CA ILE A 9 -0.02 3.18 7.52
C ILE A 9 -0.86 3.28 8.81
N HIS A 10 -1.97 2.54 8.85
CA HIS A 10 -2.86 2.42 10.02
C HIS A 10 -3.29 3.77 10.62
N GLY A 11 -3.61 4.73 9.77
CA GLY A 11 -4.12 6.04 10.20
C GLY A 11 -3.13 6.91 10.96
N ASN A 12 -1.83 6.61 10.88
CA ASN A 12 -0.79 7.38 11.54
C ASN A 12 -0.40 8.59 10.70
N ALA A 13 -0.90 9.77 11.09
CA ALA A 13 -0.67 11.01 10.36
C ALA A 13 0.81 11.44 10.36
N TYR A 14 1.56 11.16 11.44
CA TYR A 14 2.98 11.47 11.51
C TYR A 14 3.77 10.71 10.43
N PHE A 15 3.62 9.40 10.37
CA PHE A 15 4.30 8.58 9.36
C PHE A 15 3.78 8.85 7.95
N CYS A 16 2.50 9.18 7.80
CA CYS A 16 1.94 9.57 6.51
C CYS A 16 2.53 10.90 6.00
N ASN A 17 2.80 11.86 6.89
CA ASN A 17 3.55 13.08 6.55
C ASN A 17 4.99 12.75 6.11
N LYS A 18 5.66 11.81 6.78
CA LYS A 18 7.00 11.35 6.36
C LYS A 18 6.98 10.69 4.98
N LEU A 19 5.93 9.94 4.68
CA LEU A 19 5.71 9.41 3.32
C LEU A 19 5.59 10.53 2.30
N LYS A 20 4.79 11.57 2.60
CA LYS A 20 4.62 12.73 1.71
C LYS A 20 5.93 13.50 1.51
N GLU A 21 6.72 13.68 2.58
CA GLU A 21 8.07 14.30 2.48
C GLU A 21 8.97 13.46 1.56
N ALA A 22 8.99 12.14 1.74
CA ALA A 22 9.76 11.23 0.90
C ALA A 22 9.29 11.28 -0.56
N TYR A 23 7.97 11.27 -0.79
CA TYR A 23 7.38 11.43 -2.11
C TYR A 23 7.86 12.72 -2.79
N ASN A 24 7.78 13.85 -2.10
CA ASN A 24 8.19 15.15 -2.62
C ASN A 24 9.70 15.21 -2.94
N LYS A 25 10.51 14.54 -2.13
CA LYS A 25 11.97 14.47 -2.36
C LYS A 25 12.32 13.58 -3.55
N GLU A 26 11.72 12.41 -3.60
CA GLU A 26 12.07 11.36 -4.57
C GLU A 26 11.36 11.52 -5.93
N GLN A 27 10.24 12.25 -5.96
CA GLN A 27 9.44 12.51 -7.17
C GLN A 27 9.18 11.23 -8.00
N PRO A 28 8.57 10.18 -7.40
CA PRO A 28 8.22 8.98 -8.15
C PRO A 28 7.06 9.26 -9.11
N GLU A 29 6.98 8.50 -10.17
CA GLU A 29 5.86 8.60 -11.14
C GLU A 29 4.56 8.07 -10.54
N LYS A 30 4.66 7.05 -9.67
CA LYS A 30 3.51 6.51 -8.94
C LYS A 30 3.88 6.15 -7.50
N LEU A 31 2.91 6.36 -6.61
CA LEU A 31 2.90 5.89 -5.23
C LEU A 31 1.96 4.68 -5.13
N ILE A 32 2.52 3.53 -4.81
CA ILE A 32 1.80 2.28 -4.68
C ILE A 32 1.52 2.01 -3.20
N LEU A 33 0.24 1.99 -2.83
CA LEU A 33 -0.20 1.72 -1.46
C LEU A 33 -0.71 0.29 -1.34
N LEU A 34 -0.09 -0.48 -0.47
CA LEU A 34 -0.34 -1.92 -0.34
C LEU A 34 -1.41 -2.27 0.71
N GLY A 35 -2.26 -1.33 1.09
CA GLY A 35 -3.38 -1.57 2.00
C GLY A 35 -3.13 -1.25 3.48
N ASP A 36 -4.16 -1.42 4.28
CA ASP A 36 -4.22 -1.06 5.71
C ASP A 36 -3.88 0.41 5.95
N LEU A 37 -4.64 1.29 5.28
CA LEU A 37 -4.29 2.71 5.18
C LEU A 37 -4.74 3.53 6.38
N LEU A 38 -5.99 3.38 6.82
CA LEU A 38 -6.61 4.27 7.80
C LEU A 38 -6.97 3.61 9.13
N TYR A 39 -7.28 2.30 9.13
CA TYR A 39 -7.74 1.61 10.32
C TYR A 39 -6.63 1.47 11.36
N ASN A 40 -6.95 1.91 12.57
CA ASN A 40 -6.14 1.64 13.76
C ASN A 40 -7.07 1.44 14.96
N LYS A 41 -7.01 0.26 15.58
CA LYS A 41 -7.86 -0.11 16.72
C LYS A 41 -7.72 0.86 17.90
N SER A 42 -6.51 1.34 18.15
CA SER A 42 -6.24 2.28 19.25
C SER A 42 -6.85 3.66 19.00
N LEU A 43 -7.01 4.07 17.74
CA LEU A 43 -7.64 5.35 17.39
C LEU A 43 -9.15 5.36 17.63
N LEU A 44 -9.80 4.20 17.52
CA LEU A 44 -11.24 4.06 17.78
C LEU A 44 -11.57 4.18 19.28
N SER A 45 -10.67 3.71 20.14
CA SER A 45 -10.88 3.63 21.59
C SER A 45 -10.82 4.98 22.31
N PHE A 46 -10.22 6.01 21.72
CA PHE A 46 -9.93 7.29 22.37
C PHE A 46 -10.53 8.52 21.68
N GLY A 47 -11.51 8.35 20.80
CA GLY A 47 -12.13 9.48 20.09
C GLY A 47 -11.17 10.19 19.11
N ARG A 48 -10.08 9.54 18.69
CA ARG A 48 -9.08 10.08 17.77
C ARG A 48 -9.47 9.94 16.30
N ASN A 49 -10.74 10.16 15.97
CA ASN A 49 -11.19 10.22 14.56
C ASN A 49 -10.42 11.25 13.74
N ASN A 50 -9.82 12.25 14.40
CA ASN A 50 -9.06 13.31 13.76
C ASN A 50 -7.77 12.79 13.08
N GLU A 51 -7.05 11.82 13.68
CA GLU A 51 -5.85 11.23 13.09
C GLU A 51 -6.16 10.49 11.78
N ARG A 52 -7.24 9.73 11.74
CA ARG A 52 -7.71 9.04 10.55
C ARG A 52 -8.06 10.01 9.43
N GLN A 53 -8.79 11.08 9.74
CA GLN A 53 -9.15 12.14 8.79
C GLN A 53 -7.94 12.91 8.30
N LYS A 54 -6.98 13.22 9.18
CA LYS A 54 -5.71 13.85 8.78
C LYS A 54 -4.92 12.96 7.81
N THR A 55 -4.80 11.68 8.12
CA THR A 55 -4.12 10.70 7.25
C THR A 55 -4.80 10.63 5.89
N ALA A 56 -6.13 10.55 5.87
CA ALA A 56 -6.90 10.57 4.62
C ALA A 56 -6.64 11.86 3.81
N GLY A 57 -6.62 13.02 4.47
CA GLY A 57 -6.32 14.30 3.82
C GLY A 57 -4.94 14.35 3.19
N ILE A 58 -3.92 13.83 3.89
CA ILE A 58 -2.55 13.76 3.36
C ILE A 58 -2.49 12.87 2.11
N LEU A 59 -3.13 11.71 2.15
CA LEU A 59 -3.17 10.78 1.01
C LEU A 59 -3.97 11.36 -0.16
N ASN A 60 -5.09 12.04 0.12
CA ASN A 60 -5.90 12.67 -0.92
C ASN A 60 -5.15 13.78 -1.68
N ASP A 61 -4.20 14.47 -1.04
CA ASP A 61 -3.33 15.43 -1.72
C ASP A 61 -2.47 14.78 -2.83
N LEU A 62 -2.25 13.48 -2.74
CA LEU A 62 -1.44 12.70 -3.69
C LEU A 62 -2.28 11.81 -4.61
N MET A 63 -3.61 11.95 -4.61
CA MET A 63 -4.55 11.01 -5.23
C MET A 63 -4.26 10.71 -6.71
N ASP A 64 -3.80 11.68 -7.49
CA ASP A 64 -3.53 11.53 -8.93
C ASP A 64 -2.34 10.61 -9.24
N TYR A 65 -1.50 10.36 -8.24
CA TYR A 65 -0.30 9.53 -8.35
C TYR A 65 -0.44 8.18 -7.68
N ILE A 66 -1.54 7.95 -6.94
CA ILE A 66 -1.74 6.75 -6.13
C ILE A 66 -2.35 5.61 -6.94
N ILE A 67 -1.79 4.42 -6.76
CA ILE A 67 -2.40 3.13 -7.06
C ILE A 67 -2.48 2.37 -5.74
N ALA A 68 -3.67 1.90 -5.36
CA ALA A 68 -3.86 1.24 -4.08
C ALA A 68 -4.54 -0.12 -4.22
N VAL A 69 -4.24 -1.01 -3.29
CA VAL A 69 -4.91 -2.29 -3.10
C VAL A 69 -5.49 -2.37 -1.69
N ARG A 70 -6.49 -3.24 -1.52
CA ARG A 70 -7.18 -3.44 -0.25
C ARG A 70 -6.35 -4.27 0.72
N GLY A 71 -6.17 -3.76 1.95
CA GLY A 71 -5.70 -4.53 3.08
C GLY A 71 -6.84 -5.24 3.82
N ASN A 72 -6.49 -6.11 4.77
CA ASN A 72 -7.49 -6.82 5.57
C ASN A 72 -8.25 -5.91 6.54
N CYS A 73 -7.71 -4.75 6.87
CA CYS A 73 -8.36 -3.75 7.74
C CYS A 73 -9.12 -2.67 6.98
N ASP A 74 -8.96 -2.56 5.67
CA ASP A 74 -9.61 -1.53 4.87
C ASP A 74 -11.10 -1.82 4.67
N THR A 75 -11.95 -0.83 4.94
CA THR A 75 -13.40 -0.93 4.93
C THR A 75 -14.04 0.06 3.96
N ASP A 76 -15.35 -0.10 3.73
CA ASP A 76 -16.15 0.86 2.94
C ASP A 76 -16.12 2.27 3.54
N LEU A 77 -16.01 2.38 4.87
CA LEU A 77 -15.87 3.67 5.56
C LEU A 77 -14.53 4.35 5.23
N ASP A 78 -13.46 3.56 5.09
CA ASP A 78 -12.16 4.08 4.65
C ASP A 78 -12.22 4.57 3.22
N GLN A 79 -12.88 3.81 2.34
CA GLN A 79 -13.10 4.23 0.96
C GLN A 79 -13.88 5.55 0.88
N ALA A 80 -14.84 5.79 1.76
CA ALA A 80 -15.60 7.03 1.79
C ALA A 80 -14.75 8.27 2.13
N LEU A 81 -13.64 8.10 2.85
CA LEU A 81 -12.70 9.17 3.20
C LEU A 81 -11.62 9.40 2.15
N LEU A 82 -11.36 8.42 1.29
CA LEU A 82 -10.28 8.46 0.30
C LEU A 82 -10.85 8.72 -1.10
N TYR A 83 -10.25 9.64 -1.84
CA TYR A 83 -10.69 10.08 -3.17
C TYR A 83 -10.09 9.27 -4.31
N PHE A 84 -9.48 8.16 -4.00
CA PHE A 84 -8.94 7.18 -4.94
C PHE A 84 -9.40 5.77 -4.55
N PRO A 85 -9.52 4.82 -5.51
CA PRO A 85 -10.03 3.48 -5.21
C PRO A 85 -9.03 2.66 -4.40
N ILE A 86 -9.54 1.99 -3.34
CA ILE A 86 -8.74 1.16 -2.43
C ILE A 86 -9.26 -0.27 -2.28
N MET A 87 -10.35 -0.65 -2.94
CA MET A 87 -11.08 -1.88 -2.63
C MET A 87 -10.73 -3.09 -3.52
N SER A 88 -9.73 -2.96 -4.39
CA SER A 88 -9.24 -4.09 -5.20
C SER A 88 -8.27 -4.96 -4.40
N ASP A 89 -8.48 -6.28 -4.40
CA ASP A 89 -7.61 -7.23 -3.68
C ASP A 89 -6.20 -7.31 -4.26
N TYR A 90 -6.04 -7.00 -5.54
CA TYR A 90 -4.75 -6.92 -6.21
C TYR A 90 -4.80 -5.96 -7.42
N LYS A 91 -3.62 -5.58 -7.87
CA LYS A 91 -3.40 -4.86 -9.13
C LYS A 91 -2.24 -5.51 -9.89
N LYS A 92 -2.31 -5.49 -11.21
CA LYS A 92 -1.20 -5.88 -12.07
C LYS A 92 -0.65 -4.65 -12.77
N LEU A 93 0.66 -4.50 -12.74
CA LEU A 93 1.36 -3.43 -13.45
C LEU A 93 2.45 -4.02 -14.34
N ASN A 94 2.52 -3.56 -15.58
CA ASN A 94 3.65 -3.85 -16.46
C ASN A 94 4.63 -2.67 -16.41
N VAL A 95 5.85 -2.94 -15.96
CA VAL A 95 6.91 -1.94 -15.85
C VAL A 95 8.16 -2.52 -16.49
N ASP A 96 8.64 -1.86 -17.55
CA ASP A 96 9.88 -2.25 -18.26
C ASP A 96 9.92 -3.73 -18.67
N GLY A 97 8.78 -4.29 -19.08
CA GLY A 97 8.66 -5.70 -19.51
C GLY A 97 8.46 -6.71 -18.39
N TYR A 98 8.41 -6.26 -17.13
CA TYR A 98 8.10 -7.09 -15.96
C TYR A 98 6.65 -6.92 -15.54
N GLU A 99 5.97 -8.03 -15.23
CA GLU A 99 4.64 -8.00 -14.62
C GLU A 99 4.76 -8.00 -13.10
N PHE A 100 4.29 -6.92 -12.48
CA PHE A 100 4.17 -6.79 -11.03
C PHE A 100 2.78 -7.20 -10.60
N PHE A 101 2.68 -8.13 -9.66
CA PHE A 101 1.45 -8.46 -8.95
C PHE A 101 1.49 -7.81 -7.58
N ILE A 102 0.63 -6.81 -7.40
CA ILE A 102 0.59 -5.96 -6.22
C ILE A 102 -0.61 -6.36 -5.38
N THR A 103 -0.39 -6.67 -4.13
CA THR A 103 -1.44 -7.09 -3.18
C THR A 103 -1.06 -6.70 -1.76
N HIS A 104 -1.99 -6.82 -0.81
CA HIS A 104 -1.65 -6.55 0.59
C HIS A 104 -0.81 -7.66 1.23
N GLY A 105 -1.12 -8.91 0.94
CA GLY A 105 -0.39 -10.07 1.47
C GLY A 105 -1.21 -11.02 2.33
N HIS A 106 -2.44 -10.65 2.71
CA HIS A 106 -3.33 -11.53 3.47
C HIS A 106 -4.00 -12.61 2.61
N LEU A 107 -4.18 -12.37 1.31
CA LEU A 107 -4.76 -13.32 0.36
C LEU A 107 -3.68 -14.01 -0.48
N TYR A 108 -2.81 -13.21 -1.09
CA TYR A 108 -1.70 -13.69 -1.90
C TYR A 108 -0.36 -13.30 -1.26
N ASN A 109 0.54 -14.26 -1.14
CA ASN A 109 1.85 -14.10 -0.54
C ASN A 109 2.78 -15.22 -1.02
N LYS A 110 3.98 -15.34 -0.45
CA LYS A 110 4.96 -16.36 -0.84
C LYS A 110 4.49 -17.81 -0.61
N TYR A 111 3.50 -18.02 0.24
CA TYR A 111 2.92 -19.34 0.53
C TYR A 111 1.66 -19.61 -0.27
N HIS A 112 1.00 -18.57 -0.74
CA HIS A 112 -0.19 -18.63 -1.58
C HIS A 112 0.00 -17.71 -2.78
N LEU A 113 0.69 -18.22 -3.80
CA LEU A 113 1.03 -17.46 -4.99
C LEU A 113 -0.21 -17.12 -5.82
N PRO A 114 -0.22 -15.93 -6.46
CA PRO A 114 -1.30 -15.59 -7.37
C PRO A 114 -1.34 -16.53 -8.58
N PRO A 115 -2.52 -16.80 -9.12
CA PRO A 115 -2.64 -17.56 -10.35
C PRO A 115 -2.02 -16.77 -11.52
N SER A 116 -0.92 -17.28 -12.06
CA SER A 116 -0.26 -16.67 -13.21
C SER A 116 0.52 -17.71 -13.98
N ASP A 117 0.33 -17.73 -15.31
CA ASP A 117 1.10 -18.57 -16.22
C ASP A 117 2.49 -17.98 -16.54
N LYS A 118 2.74 -16.76 -16.10
CA LYS A 118 3.97 -16.01 -16.34
C LYS A 118 4.76 -15.79 -15.05
N LYS A 119 6.04 -15.51 -15.20
CA LYS A 119 6.87 -15.00 -14.09
C LYS A 119 6.36 -13.63 -13.71
N VAL A 120 5.88 -13.47 -12.47
CA VAL A 120 5.44 -12.21 -11.90
C VAL A 120 6.34 -11.82 -10.74
N ILE A 121 6.50 -10.53 -10.54
CA ILE A 121 7.14 -9.98 -9.35
C ILE A 121 6.02 -9.71 -8.34
N LEU A 122 5.99 -10.49 -7.25
CA LEU A 122 5.01 -10.32 -6.19
C LEU A 122 5.48 -9.25 -5.21
N ILE A 123 4.63 -8.24 -5.00
CA ILE A 123 4.87 -7.15 -4.05
C ILE A 123 3.72 -7.11 -3.05
N HIS A 124 4.04 -7.20 -1.78
CA HIS A 124 3.03 -7.14 -0.72
C HIS A 124 3.56 -6.54 0.59
N GLY A 125 2.64 -6.14 1.46
CA GLY A 125 2.84 -5.66 2.83
C GLY A 125 2.38 -6.68 3.87
N HIS A 126 1.54 -6.26 4.81
CA HIS A 126 0.82 -7.04 5.83
C HIS A 126 1.66 -7.58 7.00
N THR A 127 2.83 -8.12 6.75
CA THR A 127 3.61 -8.81 7.80
C THR A 127 4.26 -7.87 8.82
N HIS A 128 4.31 -6.57 8.54
CA HIS A 128 5.00 -5.54 9.33
C HIS A 128 6.50 -5.84 9.59
N VAL A 129 7.05 -6.80 8.86
CA VAL A 129 8.46 -7.17 8.93
C VAL A 129 9.11 -6.86 7.59
N PRO A 130 10.20 -6.07 7.55
CA PRO A 130 10.92 -5.84 6.31
C PRO A 130 11.52 -7.16 5.82
N VAL A 131 11.13 -7.57 4.63
CA VAL A 131 11.66 -8.77 4.01
C VAL A 131 12.05 -8.46 2.58
N SER A 132 13.28 -8.79 2.22
CA SER A 132 13.74 -8.76 0.85
C SER A 132 14.05 -10.20 0.42
N TYR A 133 13.34 -10.69 -0.57
CA TYR A 133 13.62 -11.98 -1.19
C TYR A 133 14.13 -11.78 -2.61
N THR A 134 15.29 -12.33 -2.90
CA THR A 134 15.81 -12.48 -4.27
C THR A 134 15.62 -13.93 -4.70
N HIS A 135 14.43 -14.31 -5.15
CA HIS A 135 14.21 -15.61 -5.75
C HIS A 135 13.40 -15.55 -7.05
N LEU A 136 13.75 -16.43 -7.95
CA LEU A 136 13.47 -16.48 -9.40
C LEU A 136 12.00 -16.52 -9.85
N ARG A 137 11.00 -16.45 -8.95
CA ARG A 137 9.58 -16.46 -9.31
C ARG A 137 8.76 -15.36 -8.66
N ALA A 138 9.24 -14.75 -7.59
CA ALA A 138 8.59 -13.62 -6.93
C ALA A 138 9.62 -12.79 -6.18
N HIS A 139 9.57 -11.47 -6.34
CA HIS A 139 10.32 -10.53 -5.51
C HIS A 139 9.35 -9.90 -4.53
N GLU A 140 9.64 -10.05 -3.26
CA GLU A 140 8.94 -9.34 -2.19
C GLU A 140 9.82 -8.15 -1.80
N THR A 141 9.31 -6.93 -1.98
CA THR A 141 9.99 -5.73 -1.54
C THR A 141 9.10 -5.01 -0.55
N LYS A 142 9.60 -4.78 0.64
CA LYS A 142 8.89 -4.06 1.68
C LYS A 142 9.56 -2.72 1.93
N ALA A 143 8.79 -1.64 1.79
CA ALA A 143 9.17 -0.36 2.35
C ALA A 143 8.51 -0.23 3.72
N ASN A 144 9.31 -0.14 4.78
CA ASN A 144 8.85 0.28 6.09
C ASN A 144 9.00 1.79 6.18
N LEU A 145 7.91 2.42 6.54
CA LEU A 145 7.90 3.79 6.99
C LEU A 145 8.13 3.86 8.49
#